data_618475a5fed237ed626f6adeb5922169
#
_entry.id   618475a5fed237ed626f6adeb5922169
#
_cell.length_a   1.000
_cell.length_b   1.000
_cell.length_c   1.000
_cell.angle_alpha   90.00
_cell.angle_beta   90.00
_cell.angle_gamma   90.00
#
_symmetry.space_group_name_H-M   'P 1'
#
loop_
_entity.id
_entity.type
_entity.pdbx_description
1 polymer ?
#
loop_
_entity_poly.entity_id
_entity_poly.type
_entity_poly.pdbx_seq_one_letter_code
_entity_poly.pdbx_strand_id
1 'polypeptide(L)'
;MRDFIAIDFETANECASSVCSIGAVLVRDGEIVNSFYSLIKPEPDYYKWFCQQVHGLGHEDTDDAQVFPQVWKRMTQELLGKVSILSEDTADDPAAIPLVAHNATFDSRCLREVFQCYRMDYPEFVFHDTLVASRKHFGCRLENHQLQTVAAACGYDLTNHHHALADAEACAWIAMEIL
;
A
#
# COMPACT_ATOMS: atom_id res chain seq x y z
N MET A 1 -10.11 -0.98 -13.43
CA MET A 1 -9.48 -2.29 -13.12
C MET A 1 -10.37 -3.07 -12.16
N ARG A 2 -10.46 -4.42 -12.29
CA ARG A 2 -11.44 -5.21 -11.48
C ARG A 2 -10.79 -6.01 -10.35
N ASP A 3 -9.56 -6.50 -10.55
CA ASP A 3 -8.83 -7.31 -9.58
C ASP A 3 -7.45 -6.72 -9.33
N PHE A 4 -7.19 -6.33 -8.08
CA PHE A 4 -5.90 -5.73 -7.67
C PHE A 4 -5.80 -5.65 -6.14
N ILE A 5 -4.60 -5.35 -5.66
CA ILE A 5 -4.36 -4.95 -4.27
C ILE A 5 -3.89 -3.49 -4.27
N ALA A 6 -4.67 -2.59 -3.67
CA ALA A 6 -4.18 -1.25 -3.37
C ALA A 6 -3.30 -1.31 -2.12
N ILE A 7 -2.15 -0.61 -2.16
CA ILE A 7 -1.15 -0.65 -1.08
C ILE A 7 -0.63 0.76 -0.80
N ASP A 8 -0.33 1.03 0.45
CA ASP A 8 0.30 2.26 0.91
C ASP A 8 1.23 1.98 2.08
N PHE A 9 2.40 2.65 2.10
CA PHE A 9 3.41 2.54 3.15
C PHE A 9 3.67 3.89 3.82
N GLU A 10 3.86 3.85 5.15
CA GLU A 10 4.53 4.95 5.86
C GLU A 10 5.97 4.56 6.20
N THR A 11 6.88 5.54 6.16
CA THR A 11 8.31 5.31 6.47
C THR A 11 8.75 6.11 7.70
N ALA A 12 9.56 5.48 8.55
CA ALA A 12 10.09 6.11 9.76
C ALA A 12 11.12 7.23 9.45
N ASN A 13 11.82 7.11 8.31
CA ASN A 13 12.88 8.03 7.90
C ASN A 13 13.03 8.05 6.37
N GLU A 14 14.12 8.65 5.86
CA GLU A 14 14.42 8.80 4.44
C GLU A 14 14.83 7.50 3.72
N CYS A 15 15.08 6.41 4.47
CA CYS A 15 15.40 5.11 3.88
C CYS A 15 14.09 4.42 3.48
N ALA A 16 13.94 4.06 2.23
CA ALA A 16 12.71 3.43 1.73
C ALA A 16 12.47 2.03 2.33
N SER A 17 13.51 1.35 2.84
CA SER A 17 13.37 0.09 3.59
C SER A 17 12.79 0.28 4.99
N SER A 18 12.84 1.51 5.53
CA SER A 18 12.40 1.81 6.90
C SER A 18 10.88 1.99 6.99
N VAL A 19 10.12 1.05 6.42
CA VAL A 19 8.66 1.05 6.48
C VAL A 19 8.19 0.82 7.92
N CYS A 20 7.29 1.67 8.42
CA CYS A 20 6.78 1.62 9.79
C CYS A 20 5.28 1.28 9.88
N SER A 21 4.56 1.35 8.78
CA SER A 21 3.21 0.79 8.66
C SER A 21 2.89 0.42 7.21
N ILE A 22 1.90 -0.44 7.05
CA ILE A 22 1.35 -0.86 5.76
C ILE A 22 -0.17 -0.91 5.84
N GLY A 23 -0.81 -0.35 4.82
CA GLY A 23 -2.22 -0.56 4.50
C GLY A 23 -2.35 -1.30 3.18
N ALA A 24 -3.27 -2.24 3.11
CA ALA A 24 -3.55 -2.97 1.87
C ALA A 24 -5.03 -3.30 1.75
N VAL A 25 -5.58 -3.18 0.54
CA VAL A 25 -7.01 -3.41 0.23
C VAL A 25 -7.12 -4.30 -0.98
N LEU A 26 -7.76 -5.45 -0.81
CA LEU A 26 -8.03 -6.38 -1.90
C LEU A 26 -9.34 -6.02 -2.59
N VAL A 27 -9.27 -5.79 -3.89
CA VAL A 27 -10.42 -5.61 -4.78
C VAL A 27 -10.55 -6.84 -5.68
N ARG A 28 -11.76 -7.39 -5.77
CA ARG A 28 -12.13 -8.47 -6.67
C ARG A 28 -13.45 -8.12 -7.35
N ASP A 29 -13.51 -8.36 -8.65
CA ASP A 29 -14.68 -8.04 -9.47
C ASP A 29 -15.16 -6.58 -9.37
N GLY A 30 -14.25 -5.66 -8.99
CA GLY A 30 -14.56 -4.24 -8.80
C GLY A 30 -15.22 -3.92 -7.45
N GLU A 31 -15.11 -4.80 -6.47
CA GLU A 31 -15.58 -4.59 -5.10
C GLU A 31 -14.46 -4.80 -4.08
N ILE A 32 -14.44 -4.00 -3.03
CA ILE A 32 -13.52 -4.21 -1.90
C ILE A 32 -14.01 -5.44 -1.13
N VAL A 33 -13.18 -6.49 -1.09
CA VAL A 33 -13.53 -7.76 -0.43
C VAL A 33 -12.79 -7.99 0.87
N ASN A 34 -11.62 -7.38 1.05
CA ASN A 34 -10.83 -7.51 2.28
C ASN A 34 -9.87 -6.32 2.44
N SER A 35 -9.44 -6.07 3.66
CA SER A 35 -8.44 -5.05 3.97
C SER A 35 -7.51 -5.51 5.08
N PHE A 36 -6.31 -4.93 5.12
CA PHE A 36 -5.27 -5.25 6.10
C PHE A 36 -4.54 -3.98 6.54
N TYR A 37 -4.26 -3.88 7.82
CA TYR A 37 -3.38 -2.87 8.39
C TYR A 37 -2.42 -3.47 9.39
N SER A 38 -1.19 -3.02 9.40
CA SER A 38 -0.23 -3.36 10.46
C SER A 38 0.81 -2.29 10.64
N LEU A 39 1.18 -2.04 11.89
CA LEU A 39 2.44 -1.44 12.24
C LEU A 39 3.58 -2.42 11.92
N ILE A 40 4.76 -1.87 11.61
CA ILE A 40 5.97 -2.60 11.27
C ILE A 40 7.12 -2.02 12.08
N LYS A 41 7.93 -2.86 12.71
CA LYS A 41 9.19 -2.42 13.26
C LYS A 41 10.12 -2.04 12.11
N PRO A 42 10.51 -0.75 11.96
CA PRO A 42 11.25 -0.30 10.79
C PRO A 42 12.72 -0.80 10.79
N GLU A 43 13.30 -0.91 9.60
CA GLU A 43 14.73 -1.20 9.44
C GLU A 43 15.31 -0.33 8.31
N PRO A 44 16.22 0.63 8.63
CA PRO A 44 16.81 0.93 9.94
C PRO A 44 15.80 1.57 10.93
N ASP A 45 15.98 1.21 12.22
CA ASP A 45 15.09 1.57 13.31
C ASP A 45 15.48 2.93 13.93
N TYR A 46 15.12 4.01 13.24
CA TYR A 46 15.13 5.38 13.78
C TYR A 46 14.06 6.22 13.11
N TYR A 47 13.61 7.26 13.81
CA TYR A 47 12.57 8.15 13.30
C TYR A 47 13.11 9.54 12.98
N LYS A 48 12.70 10.08 11.86
CA LYS A 48 12.91 11.49 11.50
C LYS A 48 11.68 12.29 11.88
N TRP A 49 11.90 13.43 12.50
CA TRP A 49 10.86 14.33 12.93
C TRP A 49 9.83 14.66 11.80
N PHE A 50 10.32 14.91 10.59
CA PHE A 50 9.41 15.25 9.47
C PHE A 50 8.49 14.07 9.07
N CYS A 51 8.95 12.82 9.17
CA CYS A 51 8.10 11.65 8.94
C CYS A 51 7.02 11.55 10.02
N GLN A 52 7.42 11.70 11.29
CA GLN A 52 6.48 11.69 12.42
C GLN A 52 5.44 12.82 12.33
N GLN A 53 5.78 13.98 11.78
CA GLN A 53 4.82 15.07 11.56
C GLN A 53 3.78 14.72 10.48
N VAL A 54 4.09 13.82 9.57
CA VAL A 54 3.19 13.38 8.50
C VAL A 54 2.20 12.34 9.02
N HIS A 55 2.68 11.22 9.56
CA HIS A 55 1.82 10.07 9.92
C HIS A 55 1.61 9.87 11.42
N GLY A 56 2.32 10.63 12.27
CA GLY A 56 2.16 10.60 13.73
C GLY A 56 2.76 9.39 14.46
N LEU A 57 3.39 8.44 13.73
CA LEU A 57 3.96 7.23 14.34
C LEU A 57 5.38 7.48 14.88
N GLY A 58 5.74 6.79 15.96
CA GLY A 58 7.03 6.83 16.59
C GLY A 58 7.45 5.48 17.17
N HIS A 59 8.56 5.47 17.92
CA HIS A 59 9.06 4.29 18.61
C HIS A 59 8.02 3.66 19.54
N GLU A 60 7.23 4.47 20.24
CA GLU A 60 6.16 4.03 21.13
C GLU A 60 5.11 3.16 20.44
N ASP A 61 4.94 3.32 19.11
CA ASP A 61 3.97 2.56 18.33
C ASP A 61 4.58 1.27 17.76
N THR A 62 5.88 1.29 17.41
CA THR A 62 6.50 0.26 16.57
C THR A 62 7.58 -0.58 17.24
N ASP A 63 8.06 -0.23 18.45
CA ASP A 63 9.13 -0.98 19.14
C ASP A 63 8.76 -2.46 19.36
N ASP A 64 7.48 -2.72 19.68
CA ASP A 64 6.93 -4.07 19.90
C ASP A 64 6.26 -4.65 18.64
N ALA A 65 6.29 -3.94 17.51
CA ALA A 65 5.69 -4.42 16.27
C ALA A 65 6.51 -5.54 15.63
N GLN A 66 5.82 -6.35 14.82
CA GLN A 66 6.47 -7.38 14.01
C GLN A 66 7.36 -6.73 12.92
N VAL A 67 8.46 -7.41 12.56
CA VAL A 67 9.30 -7.02 11.43
C VAL A 67 8.61 -7.31 10.10
N PHE A 68 9.02 -6.63 9.03
CA PHE A 68 8.39 -6.71 7.71
C PHE A 68 8.13 -8.14 7.19
N PRO A 69 9.06 -9.12 7.24
CA PRO A 69 8.79 -10.46 6.72
C PRO A 69 7.60 -11.16 7.38
N GLN A 70 7.41 -10.93 8.68
CA GLN A 70 6.29 -11.51 9.42
C GLN A 70 4.96 -10.83 9.05
N VAL A 71 4.99 -9.49 8.94
CA VAL A 71 3.82 -8.70 8.53
C VAL A 71 3.42 -9.02 7.10
N TRP A 72 4.37 -9.11 6.16
CA TRP A 72 4.11 -9.46 4.76
C TRP A 72 3.47 -10.84 4.63
N LYS A 73 4.01 -11.85 5.33
CA LYS A 73 3.42 -13.19 5.35
C LYS A 73 2.00 -13.18 5.89
N ARG A 74 1.75 -12.46 6.99
CA ARG A 74 0.42 -12.35 7.59
C ARG A 74 -0.55 -11.63 6.65
N MET A 75 -0.14 -10.51 6.05
CA MET A 75 -0.94 -9.77 5.10
C MET A 75 -1.38 -10.64 3.92
N THR A 76 -0.44 -11.35 3.29
CA THR A 76 -0.77 -12.22 2.16
C THR A 76 -1.74 -13.33 2.56
N GLN A 77 -1.56 -13.93 3.74
CA GLN A 77 -2.47 -14.96 4.24
C GLN A 77 -3.86 -14.43 4.57
N GLU A 78 -3.97 -13.22 5.15
CA GLU A 78 -5.25 -12.63 5.54
C GLU A 78 -6.00 -12.08 4.32
N LEU A 79 -5.31 -11.41 3.39
CA LEU A 79 -5.94 -10.83 2.21
C LEU A 79 -6.42 -11.90 1.22
N LEU A 80 -5.58 -12.90 0.96
CA LEU A 80 -5.86 -13.90 -0.08
C LEU A 80 -6.60 -15.13 0.48
N GLY A 81 -6.80 -15.17 1.80
CA GLY A 81 -7.34 -16.32 2.49
C GLY A 81 -6.28 -17.41 2.71
N LYS A 82 -6.65 -18.46 3.44
CA LYS A 82 -5.84 -19.68 3.44
C LYS A 82 -5.99 -20.31 2.07
N VAL A 83 -5.08 -20.00 1.17
CA VAL A 83 -4.94 -20.78 -0.07
C VAL A 83 -4.96 -22.23 0.34
N SER A 84 -5.92 -22.96 -0.17
CA SER A 84 -6.02 -24.40 0.06
C SER A 84 -4.68 -25.01 -0.32
N ILE A 85 -3.98 -25.61 0.64
CA ILE A 85 -2.68 -26.30 0.47
C ILE A 85 -2.76 -27.38 -0.63
N LEU A 86 -3.89 -27.48 -1.32
CA LEU A 86 -4.24 -28.54 -2.26
C LEU A 86 -4.56 -28.06 -3.69
N SER A 87 -4.47 -26.78 -4.02
CA SER A 87 -4.62 -26.33 -5.41
C SER A 87 -3.27 -25.86 -5.97
N GLU A 88 -2.75 -26.61 -6.93
CA GLU A 88 -1.60 -26.23 -7.78
C GLU A 88 -1.96 -25.07 -8.76
N ASP A 89 -3.11 -24.41 -8.57
CA ASP A 89 -3.55 -23.29 -9.39
C ASP A 89 -2.86 -22.00 -8.95
N THR A 90 -2.04 -21.46 -9.84
CA THR A 90 -1.25 -20.23 -9.73
C THR A 90 -2.09 -18.94 -9.56
N ALA A 91 -3.41 -19.05 -9.40
CA ALA A 91 -4.33 -17.93 -9.32
C ALA A 91 -4.20 -17.10 -8.02
N ASP A 92 -3.52 -17.62 -6.99
CA ASP A 92 -3.41 -17.02 -5.67
C ASP A 92 -1.97 -16.63 -5.30
N ASP A 93 -1.05 -16.55 -6.27
CA ASP A 93 0.26 -15.93 -6.07
C ASP A 93 0.07 -14.42 -5.90
N PRO A 94 0.49 -13.82 -4.76
CA PRO A 94 0.43 -12.37 -4.56
C PRO A 94 1.09 -11.58 -5.69
N ALA A 95 2.11 -12.15 -6.34
CA ALA A 95 2.77 -11.52 -7.48
C ALA A 95 1.94 -11.54 -8.77
N ALA A 96 0.94 -12.44 -8.88
CA ALA A 96 0.04 -12.51 -10.02
C ALA A 96 -1.07 -11.42 -9.97
N ILE A 97 -1.30 -10.81 -8.79
CA ILE A 97 -2.29 -9.76 -8.60
C ILE A 97 -1.60 -8.40 -8.73
N PRO A 98 -2.03 -7.52 -9.63
CA PRO A 98 -1.44 -6.19 -9.76
C PRO A 98 -1.54 -5.40 -8.46
N LEU A 99 -0.48 -4.66 -8.12
CA LEU A 99 -0.47 -3.69 -7.04
C LEU A 99 -0.86 -2.31 -7.58
N VAL A 100 -1.59 -1.57 -6.79
CA VAL A 100 -1.98 -0.19 -7.12
C VAL A 100 -1.56 0.72 -5.98
N ALA A 101 -0.97 1.88 -6.29
CA ALA A 101 -0.64 2.89 -5.31
C ALA A 101 -0.84 4.30 -5.88
N HIS A 102 -0.95 5.30 -5.01
CA HIS A 102 -1.00 6.69 -5.43
C HIS A 102 0.40 7.32 -5.36
N ASN A 103 1.03 7.57 -6.50
CA ASN A 103 2.46 7.80 -6.65
C ASN A 103 3.27 6.50 -6.43
N ALA A 104 2.91 5.48 -7.18
CA ALA A 104 3.41 4.10 -7.07
C ALA A 104 4.95 3.97 -7.11
N THR A 105 5.66 5.00 -7.59
CA THR A 105 7.13 5.06 -7.54
C THR A 105 7.65 4.98 -6.11
N PHE A 106 6.95 5.60 -5.15
CA PHE A 106 7.31 5.56 -3.74
C PHE A 106 7.12 4.15 -3.17
N ASP A 107 5.91 3.60 -3.28
CA ASP A 107 5.56 2.30 -2.67
C ASP A 107 6.32 1.13 -3.30
N SER A 108 6.49 1.14 -4.62
CA SER A 108 7.29 0.13 -5.32
C SER A 108 8.76 0.17 -4.91
N ARG A 109 9.30 1.37 -4.63
CA ARG A 109 10.65 1.52 -4.09
C ARG A 109 10.73 1.00 -2.66
N CYS A 110 9.80 1.37 -1.79
CA CYS A 110 9.72 0.87 -0.41
C CYS A 110 9.69 -0.66 -0.40
N LEU A 111 8.80 -1.26 -1.19
CA LEU A 111 8.65 -2.70 -1.27
C LEU A 111 9.93 -3.39 -1.75
N ARG A 112 10.58 -2.88 -2.78
CA ARG A 112 11.82 -3.43 -3.30
C ARG A 112 12.96 -3.34 -2.28
N GLU A 113 13.16 -2.16 -1.68
CA GLU A 113 14.26 -1.93 -0.74
C GLU A 113 14.08 -2.72 0.57
N VAL A 114 12.84 -2.88 1.08
CA VAL A 114 12.59 -3.67 2.28
C VAL A 114 12.77 -5.18 2.02
N PHE A 115 12.35 -5.70 0.86
CA PHE A 115 12.65 -7.08 0.47
C PHE A 115 14.15 -7.34 0.40
N GLN A 116 14.90 -6.41 -0.19
CA GLN A 116 16.36 -6.49 -0.26
C GLN A 116 17.00 -6.43 1.13
N CYS A 117 16.52 -5.54 2.02
CA CYS A 117 17.00 -5.39 3.39
C CYS A 117 16.92 -6.70 4.16
N TYR A 118 15.81 -7.43 4.01
CA TYR A 118 15.59 -8.73 4.66
C TYR A 118 16.04 -9.93 3.82
N ARG A 119 16.70 -9.70 2.68
CA ARG A 119 17.18 -10.77 1.76
C ARG A 119 16.07 -11.73 1.33
N MET A 120 14.89 -11.19 1.12
CA MET A 120 13.74 -11.92 0.60
C MET A 120 13.79 -11.93 -0.93
N ASP A 121 13.31 -13.01 -1.54
CA ASP A 121 13.14 -13.05 -2.99
C ASP A 121 12.04 -12.05 -3.39
N TYR A 122 12.40 -11.10 -4.25
CA TYR A 122 11.46 -10.07 -4.74
C TYR A 122 10.76 -10.57 -6.01
N PRO A 123 9.44 -10.80 -5.96
CA PRO A 123 8.68 -11.11 -7.17
C PRO A 123 8.61 -9.91 -8.11
N GLU A 124 8.43 -10.15 -9.41
CA GLU A 124 8.21 -9.07 -10.39
C GLU A 124 6.77 -8.53 -10.29
N PHE A 125 6.51 -7.72 -9.26
CA PHE A 125 5.21 -7.09 -9.07
C PHE A 125 4.90 -6.11 -10.20
N VAL A 126 3.67 -6.17 -10.71
CA VAL A 126 3.14 -5.17 -11.63
C VAL A 126 2.48 -4.06 -10.83
N PHE A 127 2.97 -2.83 -10.95
CA PHE A 127 2.39 -1.65 -10.30
C PHE A 127 1.59 -0.80 -11.28
N HIS A 128 0.41 -0.36 -10.83
CA HIS A 128 -0.36 0.70 -11.48
C HIS A 128 -0.39 1.94 -10.58
N ASP A 129 -0.43 3.12 -11.19
CA ASP A 129 -0.29 4.41 -10.49
C ASP A 129 -1.54 5.27 -10.69
N THR A 130 -2.31 5.46 -9.61
CA THR A 130 -3.52 6.29 -9.65
C THR A 130 -3.21 7.78 -9.79
N LEU A 131 -2.01 8.27 -9.39
CA LEU A 131 -1.57 9.65 -9.65
C LEU A 131 -1.40 9.88 -11.15
N VAL A 132 -0.74 8.95 -11.85
CA VAL A 132 -0.56 9.02 -13.31
C VAL A 132 -1.91 8.91 -14.02
N ALA A 133 -2.76 7.97 -13.59
CA ALA A 133 -4.09 7.80 -14.14
C ALA A 133 -4.96 9.04 -13.93
N SER A 134 -4.92 9.67 -12.74
CA SER A 134 -5.69 10.88 -12.44
C SER A 134 -5.28 12.07 -13.31
N ARG A 135 -3.97 12.24 -13.55
CA ARG A 135 -3.47 13.28 -14.48
C ARG A 135 -4.00 13.08 -15.89
N LYS A 136 -4.08 11.84 -16.35
CA LYS A 136 -4.62 11.51 -17.67
C LYS A 136 -6.15 11.68 -17.73
N HIS A 137 -6.86 11.27 -16.66
CA HIS A 137 -8.33 11.28 -16.60
C HIS A 137 -8.89 12.70 -16.40
N PHE A 138 -8.36 13.42 -15.41
CA PHE A 138 -8.88 14.75 -15.02
C PHE A 138 -8.14 15.92 -15.70
N GLY A 139 -6.85 15.79 -16.00
CA GLY A 139 -6.03 16.85 -16.56
C GLY A 139 -6.06 18.11 -15.68
N CYS A 140 -6.29 19.27 -16.28
CA CYS A 140 -6.36 20.55 -15.58
C CYS A 140 -7.72 20.84 -14.89
N ARG A 141 -8.63 19.87 -14.84
CA ARG A 141 -9.92 20.03 -14.13
C ARG A 141 -9.79 20.00 -12.60
N LEU A 142 -8.68 19.47 -12.09
CA LEU A 142 -8.34 19.51 -10.67
C LEU A 142 -7.22 20.53 -10.43
N GLU A 143 -7.24 21.17 -9.26
CA GLU A 143 -6.19 22.11 -8.84
C GLU A 143 -4.84 21.43 -8.61
N ASN A 144 -4.88 20.17 -8.15
CA ASN A 144 -3.74 19.29 -7.97
C ASN A 144 -4.21 17.81 -8.07
N HIS A 145 -3.25 16.89 -8.06
CA HIS A 145 -3.52 15.46 -8.14
C HIS A 145 -3.06 14.72 -6.86
N GLN A 146 -3.11 15.40 -5.71
CA GLN A 146 -2.89 14.75 -4.43
C GLN A 146 -4.02 13.75 -4.12
N LEU A 147 -3.72 12.73 -3.31
CA LEU A 147 -4.65 11.64 -3.01
C LEU A 147 -6.03 12.15 -2.56
N GLN A 148 -6.07 13.10 -1.61
CA GLN A 148 -7.31 13.69 -1.11
C GLN A 148 -8.14 14.37 -2.21
N THR A 149 -7.48 15.14 -3.08
CA THR A 149 -8.15 15.88 -4.15
C THR A 149 -8.76 14.92 -5.17
N VAL A 150 -8.00 13.87 -5.54
CA VAL A 150 -8.47 12.86 -6.49
C VAL A 150 -9.56 11.99 -5.88
N ALA A 151 -9.41 11.58 -4.62
CA ALA A 151 -10.42 10.81 -3.89
C ALA A 151 -11.77 11.55 -3.85
N ALA A 152 -11.74 12.84 -3.47
CA ALA A 152 -12.93 13.68 -3.45
C ALA A 152 -13.58 13.81 -4.85
N ALA A 153 -12.79 13.95 -5.90
CA ALA A 153 -13.28 14.01 -7.28
C ALA A 153 -13.92 12.68 -7.75
N CYS A 154 -13.50 11.55 -7.16
CA CYS A 154 -14.09 10.23 -7.35
C CYS A 154 -15.24 9.92 -6.36
N GLY A 155 -15.66 10.89 -5.54
CA GLY A 155 -16.77 10.73 -4.59
C GLY A 155 -16.39 10.02 -3.28
N TYR A 156 -15.11 9.91 -2.95
CA TYR A 156 -14.61 9.32 -1.70
C TYR A 156 -14.13 10.40 -0.73
N ASP A 157 -14.61 10.37 0.52
CA ASP A 157 -14.23 11.31 1.59
C ASP A 157 -13.08 10.72 2.43
N LEU A 158 -11.85 11.15 2.13
CA LEU A 158 -10.65 10.72 2.86
C LEU A 158 -10.48 11.59 4.12
N THR A 159 -10.98 11.11 5.26
CA THR A 159 -10.96 11.84 6.54
C THR A 159 -9.70 11.63 7.37
N ASN A 160 -8.98 10.52 7.17
CA ASN A 160 -7.80 10.14 7.97
C ASN A 160 -6.56 9.96 7.07
N HIS A 161 -6.20 11.03 6.37
CA HIS A 161 -5.02 11.05 5.50
C HIS A 161 -3.72 10.83 6.28
N HIS A 162 -2.74 10.16 5.66
CA HIS A 162 -1.50 9.68 6.28
C HIS A 162 -1.68 8.55 7.30
N HIS A 163 -2.77 7.82 7.18
CA HIS A 163 -2.94 6.51 7.79
C HIS A 163 -2.94 5.48 6.66
N ALA A 164 -1.93 4.61 6.61
CA ALA A 164 -1.67 3.73 5.47
C ALA A 164 -2.91 2.96 4.96
N LEU A 165 -3.78 2.47 5.86
CA LEU A 165 -5.01 1.79 5.43
C LEU A 165 -6.01 2.77 4.79
N ALA A 166 -6.21 3.95 5.38
CA ALA A 166 -7.15 4.93 4.82
C ALA A 166 -6.69 5.42 3.43
N ASP A 167 -5.38 5.60 3.26
CA ASP A 167 -4.79 6.01 1.99
C ASP A 167 -4.85 4.87 0.94
N ALA A 168 -4.64 3.61 1.36
CA ALA A 168 -4.87 2.45 0.50
C ALA A 168 -6.35 2.27 0.09
N GLU A 169 -7.30 2.52 0.99
CA GLU A 169 -8.74 2.50 0.68
C GLU A 169 -9.12 3.59 -0.32
N ALA A 170 -8.65 4.82 -0.12
CA ALA A 170 -8.85 5.91 -1.07
C ALA A 170 -8.24 5.58 -2.44
N CYS A 171 -7.02 5.01 -2.44
CA CYS A 171 -6.35 4.56 -3.65
C CYS A 171 -7.15 3.47 -4.38
N ALA A 172 -7.70 2.49 -3.64
CA ALA A 172 -8.56 1.44 -4.21
C ALA A 172 -9.80 2.03 -4.86
N TRP A 173 -10.47 2.96 -4.18
CA TRP A 173 -11.65 3.64 -4.70
C TRP A 173 -11.35 4.40 -6.01
N ILE A 174 -10.28 5.19 -6.00
CA ILE A 174 -9.81 5.89 -7.21
C ILE A 174 -9.53 4.90 -8.34
N ALA A 175 -8.83 3.80 -8.05
CA ALA A 175 -8.47 2.81 -9.06
C ALA A 175 -9.71 2.15 -9.70
N MET A 176 -10.74 1.86 -8.93
CA MET A 176 -12.01 1.33 -9.45
C MET A 176 -12.70 2.31 -10.42
N GLU A 177 -12.57 3.62 -10.19
CA GLU A 177 -13.21 4.66 -10.99
C GLU A 177 -12.43 5.01 -12.27
N ILE A 178 -11.09 5.05 -12.23
CA ILE A 178 -10.30 5.63 -13.32
C ILE A 178 -9.22 4.72 -13.94
N LEU A 179 -9.01 3.48 -13.44
CA LEU A 179 -8.13 2.46 -14.00
C LEU A 179 -8.94 1.29 -14.57
#